data_2bdff784eb52d3c7c2ed2401743c599c
#
_entry.id   2bdff784eb52d3c7c2ed2401743c599c
#
_cell.length_a   1.000
_cell.length_b   1.000
_cell.length_c   1.000
_cell.angle_alpha   90.00
_cell.angle_beta   90.00
_cell.angle_gamma   90.00
#
_symmetry.space_group_name_H-M   'P 1'
#
loop_
_entity.id
_entity.type
_entity.pdbx_description
1 polymer ?
#
loop_
_entity_poly.entity_id
_entity_poly.type
_entity_poly.pdbx_seq_one_letter_code
_entity_poly.pdbx_strand_id
1 'polypeptide(L)'
;MIENVQGILEEKHKESLDGFLTVLRDAGYNITYELLNAADYRIPQDRFRVFFIGIRNDLPNKYTFPDAESSVHITLRQAIGDIVETPRYYSDNKVVEGNHPARMNHDVYTGAYDAKYMSRNRVRGWDETSFTMQAQARNAPQHPQAPKMTYISPSQRAFVK
;
A
#
# COMPACT_ATOMS: atom_id res chain seq x y z
N MET A 1 18.58 5.13 7.61
CA MET A 1 17.51 5.07 6.59
C MET A 1 16.19 5.52 7.22
N ILE A 2 15.44 6.35 6.49
CA ILE A 2 14.11 6.85 6.90
C ILE A 2 13.15 6.64 5.72
N GLU A 3 11.95 6.14 6.00
CA GLU A 3 10.86 5.97 5.02
C GLU A 3 9.74 6.99 5.29
N ASN A 4 9.18 7.57 4.22
CA ASN A 4 8.02 8.46 4.32
C ASN A 4 7.07 8.24 3.15
N VAL A 5 5.86 8.77 3.26
CA VAL A 5 4.88 8.80 2.17
C VAL A 5 5.27 9.83 1.10
N GLN A 6 4.84 9.60 -0.15
CA GLN A 6 5.17 10.49 -1.27
C GLN A 6 4.74 11.94 -1.04
N GLY A 7 3.70 12.18 -0.22
CA GLY A 7 3.22 13.52 0.09
C GLY A 7 4.27 14.47 0.67
N ILE A 8 5.37 13.95 1.25
CA ILE A 8 6.46 14.78 1.74
C ILE A 8 7.15 15.59 0.64
N LEU A 9 7.02 15.17 -0.61
CA LEU A 9 7.58 15.84 -1.78
C LEU A 9 6.65 16.90 -2.39
N GLU A 10 5.41 17.06 -1.87
CA GLU A 10 4.49 18.08 -2.35
C GLU A 10 4.98 19.49 -1.96
N GLU A 11 4.71 20.48 -2.80
CA GLU A 11 5.18 21.87 -2.61
C GLU A 11 4.81 22.44 -1.24
N LYS A 12 3.62 22.12 -0.71
CA LYS A 12 3.18 22.55 0.63
C LYS A 12 4.05 22.04 1.78
N HIS A 13 4.90 21.03 1.55
CA HIS A 13 5.81 20.44 2.53
C HIS A 13 7.29 20.76 2.27
N LYS A 14 7.58 21.55 1.25
CA LYS A 14 8.94 21.85 0.81
C LYS A 14 9.80 22.45 1.92
N GLU A 15 9.29 23.46 2.62
CA GLU A 15 10.01 24.08 3.74
C GLU A 15 10.35 23.08 4.86
N SER A 16 9.40 22.21 5.20
CA SER A 16 9.61 21.15 6.19
C SER A 16 10.65 20.12 5.73
N LEU A 17 10.62 19.76 4.45
CA LEU A 17 11.58 18.84 3.84
C LEU A 17 12.99 19.46 3.83
N ASP A 18 13.11 20.71 3.41
CA ASP A 18 14.39 21.42 3.37
C ASP A 18 14.99 21.56 4.77
N GLY A 19 14.17 21.92 5.76
CA GLY A 19 14.59 21.97 7.17
C GLY A 19 15.07 20.62 7.68
N PHE A 20 14.33 19.55 7.39
CA PHE A 20 14.71 18.18 7.74
C PHE A 20 16.06 17.78 7.12
N LEU A 21 16.25 18.03 5.82
CA LEU A 21 17.50 17.72 5.12
C LEU A 21 18.68 18.53 5.69
N THR A 22 18.46 19.81 6.05
CA THR A 22 19.47 20.67 6.65
C THR A 22 19.94 20.12 8.00
N VAL A 23 19.02 19.77 8.89
CA VAL A 23 19.36 19.17 10.19
C VAL A 23 20.24 17.91 10.03
N LEU A 24 19.92 17.06 9.07
CA LEU A 24 20.70 15.85 8.84
C LEU A 24 22.09 16.14 8.25
N ARG A 25 22.19 17.13 7.36
CA ARG A 25 23.49 17.56 6.80
C ARG A 25 24.39 18.20 7.87
N ASP A 26 23.82 19.04 8.72
CA ASP A 26 24.52 19.67 9.84
C ASP A 26 24.99 18.64 10.88
N ALA A 27 24.23 17.54 11.02
CA ALA A 27 24.62 16.39 11.83
C ALA A 27 25.72 15.51 11.19
N GLY A 28 26.25 15.89 10.03
CA GLY A 28 27.37 15.21 9.37
C GLY A 28 26.98 14.07 8.45
N TYR A 29 25.78 14.11 7.84
CA TYR A 29 25.35 13.09 6.89
C TYR A 29 25.23 13.63 5.46
N ASN A 30 25.71 12.86 4.49
CA ASN A 30 25.38 13.02 3.09
C ASN A 30 24.07 12.28 2.81
N ILE A 31 23.02 13.03 2.42
CA ILE A 31 21.66 12.48 2.24
C ILE A 31 21.36 12.34 0.75
N THR A 32 20.99 11.12 0.36
CA THR A 32 20.36 10.82 -0.93
C THR A 32 18.91 10.39 -0.66
N TYR A 33 17.95 10.83 -1.46
CA TYR A 33 16.57 10.36 -1.35
C TYR A 33 15.93 10.15 -2.71
N GLU A 34 15.00 9.21 -2.76
CA GLU A 34 14.30 8.84 -3.98
C GLU A 34 12.88 8.36 -3.68
N LEU A 35 11.95 8.61 -4.61
CA LEU A 35 10.60 8.06 -4.60
C LEU A 35 10.58 6.74 -5.35
N LEU A 36 10.33 5.66 -4.64
CA LEU A 36 10.28 4.31 -5.22
C LEU A 36 8.84 3.78 -5.21
N ASN A 37 8.49 3.02 -6.27
CA ASN A 37 7.28 2.21 -6.28
C ASN A 37 7.65 0.75 -6.09
N ALA A 38 7.03 0.07 -5.13
CA ALA A 38 7.27 -1.35 -4.87
C ALA A 38 7.02 -2.24 -6.10
N ALA A 39 6.09 -1.84 -6.98
CA ALA A 39 5.79 -2.57 -8.21
C ALA A 39 7.00 -2.69 -9.14
N ASP A 40 7.88 -1.69 -9.18
CA ASP A 40 9.09 -1.66 -10.00
C ASP A 40 10.16 -2.66 -9.52
N TYR A 41 9.99 -3.17 -8.29
CA TYR A 41 10.85 -4.16 -7.63
C TYR A 41 10.15 -5.51 -7.46
N ARG A 42 9.30 -5.89 -8.41
CA ARG A 42 8.60 -7.19 -8.48
C ARG A 42 7.65 -7.48 -7.30
N ILE A 43 7.17 -6.45 -6.62
CA ILE A 43 6.11 -6.59 -5.60
C ILE A 43 4.77 -6.27 -6.27
N PRO A 44 3.75 -7.13 -6.19
CA PRO A 44 2.47 -6.94 -6.89
C PRO A 44 1.60 -5.86 -6.24
N GLN A 45 2.19 -4.71 -5.92
CA GLN A 45 1.54 -3.63 -5.19
C GLN A 45 2.04 -2.26 -5.63
N ASP A 46 1.14 -1.36 -6.01
CA ASP A 46 1.42 0.06 -6.16
C ASP A 46 1.58 0.70 -4.78
N ARG A 47 2.83 0.84 -4.37
CA ARG A 47 3.20 1.42 -3.09
C ARG A 47 4.36 2.37 -3.26
N PHE A 48 4.03 3.65 -3.38
CA PHE A 48 5.02 4.72 -3.47
C PHE A 48 5.51 5.14 -2.08
N ARG A 49 6.84 5.16 -1.90
CA ARG A 49 7.50 5.62 -0.68
C ARG A 49 8.76 6.39 -1.00
N VAL A 50 8.99 7.45 -0.23
CA VAL A 50 10.25 8.19 -0.28
C VAL A 50 11.20 7.59 0.74
N PHE A 51 12.37 7.18 0.27
CA PHE A 51 13.44 6.68 1.13
C PHE A 51 14.54 7.73 1.21
N PHE A 52 14.96 8.06 2.43
CA PHE A 52 16.11 8.91 2.71
C PHE A 52 17.21 8.05 3.28
N ILE A 53 18.35 8.04 2.62
CA ILE A 53 19.56 7.31 3.03
C ILE A 53 20.64 8.32 3.39
N GLY A 54 21.07 8.29 4.65
CA GLY A 54 22.18 9.13 5.14
C GLY A 54 23.44 8.29 5.33
N ILE A 55 24.52 8.67 4.66
CA ILE A 55 25.86 8.14 4.89
C ILE A 55 26.68 9.21 5.61
N ARG A 56 27.37 8.85 6.70
CA ARG A 56 28.20 9.80 7.43
C ARG A 56 29.29 10.36 6.52
N ASN A 57 29.62 11.64 6.69
CA ASN A 57 30.55 12.37 5.84
C ASN A 57 32.00 11.85 5.95
N ASP A 58 32.34 11.16 7.05
CA ASP A 58 33.66 10.54 7.25
C ASP A 58 33.83 9.21 6.51
N LEU A 59 32.76 8.68 5.91
CA LEU A 59 32.80 7.46 5.10
C LEU A 59 32.98 7.80 3.62
N PRO A 60 33.81 7.05 2.89
CA PRO A 60 34.16 7.38 1.51
C PRO A 60 33.04 7.12 0.50
N ASN A 61 32.07 6.28 0.85
CA ASN A 61 31.03 5.81 -0.05
C ASN A 61 29.80 6.72 -0.06
N LYS A 62 29.20 6.89 -1.25
CA LYS A 62 27.86 7.44 -1.42
C LYS A 62 26.87 6.30 -1.65
N TYR A 63 25.63 6.50 -1.22
CA TYR A 63 24.57 5.54 -1.52
C TYR A 63 23.97 5.84 -2.90
N THR A 64 23.75 4.78 -3.66
CA THR A 64 22.99 4.81 -4.92
C THR A 64 21.81 3.87 -4.79
N PHE A 65 20.61 4.34 -5.13
CA PHE A 65 19.45 3.48 -5.17
C PHE A 65 19.58 2.44 -6.27
N PRO A 66 19.05 1.22 -6.07
CA PRO A 66 19.04 0.20 -7.12
C PRO A 66 18.12 0.64 -8.26
N ASP A 67 18.48 0.31 -9.47
CA ASP A 67 17.62 0.48 -10.64
C ASP A 67 16.36 -0.37 -10.51
N ALA A 68 15.27 0.08 -11.14
CA ALA A 68 14.04 -0.70 -11.22
C ALA A 68 14.32 -2.05 -11.91
N GLU A 69 13.90 -3.15 -11.29
CA GLU A 69 14.15 -4.49 -11.82
C GLU A 69 13.32 -4.81 -13.07
N SER A 70 12.17 -4.18 -13.24
CA SER A 70 11.26 -4.47 -14.34
C SER A 70 10.31 -3.34 -14.65
N SER A 71 10.08 -3.08 -15.92
CA SER A 71 8.97 -2.27 -16.43
C SER A 71 7.65 -3.07 -16.52
N VAL A 72 7.71 -4.40 -16.36
CA VAL A 72 6.53 -5.28 -16.35
C VAL A 72 6.23 -5.67 -14.91
N HIS A 73 5.17 -5.13 -14.36
CA HIS A 73 4.76 -5.38 -12.99
C HIS A 73 4.11 -6.76 -12.84
N ILE A 74 4.31 -7.38 -11.68
CA ILE A 74 3.62 -8.62 -11.32
C ILE A 74 2.15 -8.30 -11.05
N THR A 75 1.26 -9.00 -11.75
CA THR A 75 -0.18 -8.81 -11.64
C THR A 75 -0.77 -9.57 -10.44
N LEU A 76 -1.99 -9.19 -10.05
CA LEU A 76 -2.76 -9.94 -9.05
C LEU A 76 -2.98 -11.39 -9.47
N ARG A 77 -3.21 -11.65 -10.75
CA ARG A 77 -3.32 -13.02 -11.28
C ARG A 77 -2.09 -13.87 -11.00
N GLN A 78 -0.91 -13.31 -11.18
CA GLN A 78 0.35 -14.01 -10.93
C GLN A 78 0.63 -14.20 -9.43
N ALA A 79 0.18 -13.25 -8.60
CA ALA A 79 0.49 -13.23 -7.17
C ALA A 79 -0.48 -14.04 -6.31
N ILE A 80 -1.77 -14.02 -6.64
CA ILE A 80 -2.85 -14.59 -5.81
C ILE A 80 -3.91 -15.34 -6.64
N GLY A 81 -3.60 -15.72 -7.87
CA GLY A 81 -4.55 -16.42 -8.75
C GLY A 81 -4.95 -17.82 -8.28
N ASP A 82 -4.24 -18.36 -7.29
CA ASP A 82 -4.54 -19.64 -6.62
C ASP A 82 -5.48 -19.48 -5.42
N ILE A 83 -5.76 -18.26 -4.98
CA ILE A 83 -6.71 -17.99 -3.90
C ILE A 83 -8.15 -18.26 -4.40
N VAL A 84 -8.95 -18.90 -3.54
CA VAL A 84 -10.35 -19.24 -3.85
C VAL A 84 -11.14 -17.95 -4.13
N GLU A 85 -11.90 -17.95 -5.22
CA GLU A 85 -12.68 -16.79 -5.69
C GLU A 85 -13.83 -16.41 -4.73
N THR A 86 -14.39 -17.38 -4.02
CA THR A 86 -15.51 -17.14 -3.10
C THR A 86 -14.97 -16.54 -1.79
N PRO A 87 -15.36 -15.31 -1.42
CA PRO A 87 -14.87 -14.68 -0.22
C PRO A 87 -15.42 -15.34 1.05
N ARG A 88 -14.64 -15.25 2.12
CA ARG A 88 -15.10 -15.55 3.46
C ARG A 88 -15.52 -14.24 4.15
N TYR A 89 -16.78 -14.17 4.56
CA TYR A 89 -17.32 -12.99 5.21
C TYR A 89 -17.09 -13.04 6.73
N TYR A 90 -16.77 -11.89 7.34
CA TYR A 90 -16.65 -11.75 8.77
C TYR A 90 -17.22 -10.41 9.27
N SER A 91 -17.60 -10.39 10.52
CA SER A 91 -18.01 -9.18 11.25
C SER A 91 -17.51 -9.30 12.70
N ASP A 92 -16.99 -8.21 13.24
CA ASP A 92 -16.52 -8.12 14.64
C ASP A 92 -15.63 -9.30 15.07
N ASN A 93 -14.66 -9.64 14.21
CA ASN A 93 -13.71 -10.74 14.38
C ASN A 93 -14.33 -12.16 14.40
N LYS A 94 -15.57 -12.31 13.94
CA LYS A 94 -16.22 -13.61 13.77
C LYS A 94 -16.45 -13.89 12.29
N VAL A 95 -16.19 -15.13 11.88
CA VAL A 95 -16.59 -15.62 10.57
C VAL A 95 -18.12 -15.75 10.56
N VAL A 96 -18.78 -15.03 9.67
CA VAL A 96 -20.23 -15.01 9.56
C VAL A 96 -20.68 -15.98 8.46
N GLU A 97 -19.94 -16.03 7.37
CA GLU A 97 -20.28 -16.81 6.20
C GLU A 97 -19.01 -17.11 5.39
N GLY A 98 -19.00 -18.20 4.69
CA GLY A 98 -17.95 -18.56 3.76
C GLY A 98 -17.34 -19.92 4.02
N ASN A 99 -16.53 -20.37 3.10
CA ASN A 99 -15.92 -21.67 3.13
C ASN A 99 -14.62 -21.63 3.97
N HIS A 100 -14.39 -22.67 4.79
CA HIS A 100 -13.14 -22.95 5.46
C HIS A 100 -12.36 -24.04 4.68
N PRO A 101 -11.80 -23.71 3.54
CA PRO A 101 -11.12 -24.71 2.75
C PRO A 101 -9.74 -25.01 3.31
N ALA A 102 -9.21 -26.15 2.94
CA ALA A 102 -7.79 -26.44 3.05
C ALA A 102 -6.91 -25.49 2.17
N ARG A 103 -7.52 -24.57 1.46
CA ARG A 103 -6.87 -23.53 0.63
C ARG A 103 -6.94 -22.17 1.29
N MET A 104 -5.97 -21.32 1.01
CA MET A 104 -6.02 -19.91 1.34
C MET A 104 -7.22 -19.23 0.69
N ASN A 105 -7.90 -18.35 1.42
CA ASN A 105 -9.04 -17.61 0.94
C ASN A 105 -8.88 -16.12 1.28
N HIS A 106 -9.70 -15.27 0.71
CA HIS A 106 -9.74 -13.86 1.02
C HIS A 106 -10.93 -13.53 1.91
N ASP A 107 -10.72 -12.65 2.86
CA ASP A 107 -11.71 -12.24 3.85
C ASP A 107 -12.36 -10.91 3.45
N VAL A 108 -13.67 -10.80 3.65
CA VAL A 108 -14.44 -9.59 3.41
C VAL A 108 -15.18 -9.20 4.68
N TYR A 109 -14.88 -8.02 5.19
CA TYR A 109 -15.58 -7.45 6.33
C TYR A 109 -16.97 -6.94 5.90
N THR A 110 -18.01 -7.37 6.59
CA THR A 110 -19.42 -7.05 6.26
C THR A 110 -19.97 -5.83 6.99
N GLY A 111 -19.22 -5.23 7.91
CA GLY A 111 -19.63 -4.03 8.63
C GLY A 111 -19.52 -2.75 7.80
N ALA A 112 -20.00 -1.65 8.36
CA ALA A 112 -19.87 -0.33 7.75
C ALA A 112 -18.46 0.23 7.89
N TYR A 113 -18.00 0.95 6.87
CA TYR A 113 -16.72 1.62 6.82
C TYR A 113 -16.89 3.14 6.92
N ASP A 114 -15.98 3.78 7.64
CA ASP A 114 -15.87 5.24 7.63
C ASP A 114 -15.35 5.72 6.26
N ALA A 115 -16.10 6.57 5.57
CA ALA A 115 -15.75 7.09 4.26
C ALA A 115 -14.45 7.90 4.26
N LYS A 116 -14.04 8.46 5.40
CA LYS A 116 -12.78 9.20 5.53
C LYS A 116 -11.56 8.33 5.25
N TYR A 117 -11.57 7.07 5.70
CA TYR A 117 -10.46 6.13 5.54
C TYR A 117 -10.65 5.16 4.38
N MET A 118 -11.89 4.98 3.94
CA MET A 118 -12.29 3.98 2.94
C MET A 118 -13.03 4.66 1.78
N SER A 119 -12.52 5.79 1.32
CA SER A 119 -13.16 6.68 0.35
C SER A 119 -13.40 6.06 -1.04
N ARG A 120 -12.84 4.90 -1.33
CA ARG A 120 -12.94 4.26 -2.64
C ARG A 120 -12.87 2.75 -2.57
N ASN A 121 -13.44 2.09 -3.57
CA ASN A 121 -13.20 0.68 -3.83
C ASN A 121 -11.70 0.43 -4.08
N ARG A 122 -11.19 -0.67 -3.53
CA ARG A 122 -9.80 -1.09 -3.72
C ARG A 122 -9.69 -2.39 -4.52
N VAL A 123 -10.80 -2.85 -5.07
CA VAL A 123 -10.82 -4.00 -5.98
C VAL A 123 -10.26 -3.56 -7.32
N ARG A 124 -9.24 -4.25 -7.79
CA ARG A 124 -8.65 -4.09 -9.13
C ARG A 124 -8.88 -5.34 -9.96
N GLY A 125 -8.59 -5.25 -11.26
CA GLY A 125 -8.61 -6.38 -12.16
C GLY A 125 -7.48 -7.37 -11.90
N TRP A 126 -7.64 -8.58 -12.43
CA TRP A 126 -6.64 -9.63 -12.33
C TRP A 126 -5.29 -9.27 -12.96
N ASP A 127 -5.31 -8.44 -13.99
CA ASP A 127 -4.12 -8.07 -14.76
C ASP A 127 -3.52 -6.72 -14.35
N GLU A 128 -3.89 -6.24 -13.14
CA GLU A 128 -3.36 -5.05 -12.48
C GLU A 128 -2.56 -5.43 -11.24
N THR A 129 -1.74 -4.50 -10.74
CA THR A 129 -1.14 -4.57 -9.38
C THR A 129 -2.18 -4.21 -8.32
N SER A 130 -1.99 -4.63 -7.08
CA SER A 130 -2.86 -4.21 -5.97
C SER A 130 -2.65 -2.74 -5.57
N PHE A 131 -3.63 -2.16 -4.91
CA PHE A 131 -3.39 -0.93 -4.14
C PHE A 131 -2.55 -1.22 -2.90
N THR A 132 -1.95 -0.18 -2.33
CA THR A 132 -1.28 -0.28 -1.02
C THR A 132 -2.20 -0.88 0.03
N MET A 133 -1.82 -2.01 0.59
CA MET A 133 -2.51 -2.62 1.72
C MET A 133 -2.29 -1.80 2.98
N GLN A 134 -3.36 -1.59 3.74
CA GLN A 134 -3.34 -0.84 4.98
C GLN A 134 -3.29 -1.81 6.17
N ALA A 135 -2.53 -1.48 7.19
CA ALA A 135 -2.44 -2.26 8.43
C ALA A 135 -3.64 -1.98 9.36
N GLN A 136 -4.84 -2.28 8.91
CA GLN A 136 -6.08 -2.11 9.70
C GLN A 136 -6.95 -3.35 9.58
N ALA A 137 -7.64 -3.71 10.66
CA ALA A 137 -8.50 -4.89 10.72
C ALA A 137 -9.75 -4.81 9.81
N ARG A 138 -10.14 -3.61 9.37
CA ARG A 138 -11.33 -3.34 8.54
C ARG A 138 -10.93 -2.79 7.18
N ASN A 139 -10.07 -3.53 6.48
CA ASN A 139 -9.62 -3.11 5.15
C ASN A 139 -10.66 -3.38 4.08
N ALA A 140 -10.75 -2.46 3.11
CA ALA A 140 -11.48 -2.74 1.88
C ALA A 140 -10.84 -3.94 1.17
N PRO A 141 -11.62 -4.90 0.68
CA PRO A 141 -11.08 -6.04 -0.03
C PRO A 141 -10.37 -5.59 -1.31
N GLN A 142 -9.30 -6.29 -1.64
CA GLN A 142 -8.50 -6.01 -2.83
C GLN A 142 -8.53 -7.16 -3.84
N HIS A 143 -9.05 -8.33 -3.45
CA HIS A 143 -9.17 -9.47 -4.34
C HIS A 143 -10.08 -9.15 -5.54
N PRO A 144 -9.70 -9.46 -6.79
CA PRO A 144 -10.45 -9.10 -7.99
C PRO A 144 -11.91 -9.58 -8.02
N GLN A 145 -12.23 -10.69 -7.34
CA GLN A 145 -13.58 -11.23 -7.22
C GLN A 145 -14.33 -10.76 -5.96
N ALA A 146 -13.72 -9.89 -5.16
CA ALA A 146 -14.38 -9.38 -3.98
C ALA A 146 -15.54 -8.43 -4.36
N PRO A 147 -16.61 -8.38 -3.56
CA PRO A 147 -17.70 -7.45 -3.80
C PRO A 147 -17.23 -6.01 -3.70
N LYS A 148 -17.73 -5.16 -4.58
CA LYS A 148 -17.45 -3.72 -4.54
C LYS A 148 -18.29 -3.04 -3.48
N MET A 149 -17.72 -2.06 -2.80
CA MET A 149 -18.46 -1.26 -1.83
C MET A 149 -19.52 -0.39 -2.49
N THR A 150 -20.71 -0.35 -1.90
CA THR A 150 -21.79 0.55 -2.29
C THR A 150 -21.76 1.82 -1.42
N TYR A 151 -22.00 2.95 -2.04
CA TYR A 151 -22.18 4.21 -1.35
C TYR A 151 -23.51 4.21 -0.58
N ILE A 152 -23.46 4.50 0.69
CA ILE A 152 -24.65 4.62 1.57
C ILE A 152 -24.92 6.08 1.89
N SER A 153 -23.89 6.82 2.30
CA SER A 153 -23.99 8.22 2.70
C SER A 153 -22.62 8.92 2.57
N PRO A 154 -22.55 10.25 2.72
CA PRO A 154 -21.25 10.96 2.72
C PRO A 154 -20.24 10.43 3.75
N SER A 155 -20.71 9.87 4.84
CA SER A 155 -19.87 9.33 5.93
C SER A 155 -19.71 7.83 5.91
N GLN A 156 -20.45 7.09 5.09
CA GLN A 156 -20.46 5.64 5.13
C GLN A 156 -20.51 4.97 3.76
N ARG A 157 -19.73 3.90 3.62
CA ARG A 157 -19.82 2.91 2.55
C ARG A 157 -19.89 1.52 3.15
N ALA A 158 -20.62 0.64 2.54
CA ALA A 158 -20.71 -0.76 2.95
C ALA A 158 -20.76 -1.69 1.73
N PHE A 159 -20.49 -2.97 1.98
CA PHE A 159 -20.77 -4.02 1.01
C PHE A 159 -22.25 -4.36 1.04
N VAL A 160 -22.87 -4.41 -0.13
CA VAL A 160 -24.21 -4.97 -0.29
C VAL A 160 -24.02 -6.42 -0.70
N LYS A 161 -24.65 -7.32 0.05
CA LYS A 161 -24.75 -8.74 -0.31
C LYS A 161 -25.61 -8.92 -1.55
#